data_3b9ab0bf9b3c5010fe3c0306290aaf97
#
_entry.id   3b9ab0bf9b3c5010fe3c0306290aaf97
#
_cell.length_a   1.000
_cell.length_b   1.000
_cell.length_c   1.000
_cell.angle_alpha   90.00
_cell.angle_beta   90.00
_cell.angle_gamma   90.00
#
_symmetry.space_group_name_H-M   'P 1'
#
loop_
_entity.id
_entity.type
_entity.pdbx_description
1 polymer ?
#
loop_
_entity_poly.entity_id
_entity_poly.type
_entity_poly.pdbx_seq_one_letter_code
_entity_poly.pdbx_strand_id
1 'polypeptide(L)'
;MSSELSLLRAPLGAVVAGPDLFASALVAQDVPVRRVDWRPPSADGDLASLWCDAVDAANRVTLDRVLTAHQILIDVRPAIEVVPGMTRETVLHAGPPIAWERMSGPMRGGIVGALIYEGLATTWEEAERLVTSGAIRFDPCHHHATVGPMAGATTASMPVLVVENRTAGNRAYSTINEGLGKVLRYGAYAPDVIDRLRWFRDVVGPAFGEAIRRTGGVDLRALIGQAVQMGDECHNRNRAASALLIKALAPEIAALDLPASERSRVLAFAASNEHLFLNVGMAACKAAMDSAHGVADSTIVTTMARNGTEFGIRVGGLGDRWFTGPALNPGK
;
A
#
# COMPACT_ATOMS: atom_id res chain seq x y z
N MET A 1 -7.01 -9.13 -39.60
CA MET A 1 -7.46 -10.28 -38.78
C MET A 1 -6.74 -11.61 -39.08
N SER A 2 -5.81 -11.72 -40.03
CA SER A 2 -5.14 -13.01 -40.36
C SER A 2 -3.75 -13.22 -39.72
N SER A 3 -3.10 -12.21 -39.13
CA SER A 3 -1.76 -12.36 -38.54
C SER A 3 -1.78 -12.81 -37.07
N GLU A 4 -2.83 -12.51 -36.32
CA GLU A 4 -2.94 -12.88 -34.89
C GLU A 4 -3.19 -14.38 -34.67
N LEU A 5 -3.86 -15.04 -35.62
CA LEU A 5 -4.11 -16.48 -35.55
C LEU A 5 -2.88 -17.34 -35.86
N SER A 6 -1.82 -16.79 -36.48
CA SER A 6 -0.62 -17.52 -36.81
C SER A 6 0.23 -17.81 -35.57
N LEU A 7 0.24 -16.91 -34.59
CA LEU A 7 0.94 -17.09 -33.31
C LEU A 7 0.37 -18.25 -32.46
N LEU A 8 -0.96 -18.45 -32.50
CA LEU A 8 -1.62 -19.56 -31.78
C LEU A 8 -1.40 -20.92 -32.43
N ARG A 9 -0.89 -20.96 -33.68
CA ARG A 9 -0.57 -22.19 -34.44
C ARG A 9 0.92 -22.47 -34.49
N ALA A 10 1.76 -21.54 -34.01
CA ALA A 10 3.20 -21.76 -33.96
C ALA A 10 3.54 -22.83 -32.90
N PRO A 11 4.57 -23.67 -33.11
CA PRO A 11 5.01 -24.60 -32.09
C PRO A 11 5.40 -23.82 -30.83
N LEU A 12 4.83 -24.22 -29.70
CA LEU A 12 5.14 -23.61 -28.41
C LEU A 12 6.57 -23.97 -28.04
N GLY A 13 7.41 -22.98 -27.74
CA GLY A 13 8.74 -23.16 -27.20
C GLY A 13 8.96 -22.21 -26.03
N ALA A 14 9.68 -22.62 -25.01
CA ALA A 14 9.98 -21.83 -23.83
C ALA A 14 11.49 -21.61 -23.65
N VAL A 15 11.86 -20.41 -23.21
CA VAL A 15 13.19 -20.11 -22.69
C VAL A 15 13.06 -19.95 -21.18
N VAL A 16 13.78 -20.77 -20.42
CA VAL A 16 13.76 -20.74 -18.95
C VAL A 16 15.12 -20.26 -18.44
N ALA A 17 15.08 -19.13 -17.73
CA ALA A 17 16.17 -18.58 -16.95
C ALA A 17 15.75 -18.61 -15.48
N GLY A 18 16.19 -19.58 -14.71
CA GLY A 18 15.79 -19.73 -13.31
C GLY A 18 15.81 -21.18 -12.81
N PRO A 19 15.09 -21.48 -11.69
CA PRO A 19 15.08 -22.79 -11.08
C PRO A 19 14.59 -23.89 -12.03
N ASP A 20 15.23 -25.05 -11.96
CA ASP A 20 14.93 -26.22 -12.78
C ASP A 20 13.47 -26.72 -12.66
N LEU A 21 12.81 -26.41 -11.55
CA LEU A 21 11.41 -26.73 -11.33
C LEU A 21 10.50 -26.24 -12.47
N PHE A 22 10.71 -25.02 -12.96
CA PHE A 22 9.91 -24.45 -14.05
C PHE A 22 10.20 -25.14 -15.38
N ALA A 23 11.47 -25.43 -15.65
CA ALA A 23 11.86 -26.13 -16.86
C ALA A 23 11.28 -27.58 -16.87
N SER A 24 11.36 -28.29 -15.73
CA SER A 24 10.90 -29.65 -15.60
C SER A 24 9.36 -29.76 -15.79
N ALA A 25 8.61 -28.79 -15.29
CA ALA A 25 7.15 -28.75 -15.45
C ALA A 25 6.73 -28.58 -16.93
N LEU A 26 7.51 -27.83 -17.71
CA LEU A 26 7.26 -27.63 -19.14
C LEU A 26 7.68 -28.85 -19.96
N VAL A 27 8.83 -29.44 -19.65
CA VAL A 27 9.30 -30.67 -20.29
C VAL A 27 8.32 -31.83 -20.08
N ALA A 28 7.73 -31.95 -18.88
CA ALA A 28 6.69 -32.95 -18.58
C ALA A 28 5.40 -32.77 -19.41
N GLN A 29 5.23 -31.63 -20.08
CA GLN A 29 4.14 -31.31 -21.00
C GLN A 29 4.58 -31.33 -22.48
N ASP A 30 5.71 -31.95 -22.78
CA ASP A 30 6.30 -32.01 -24.12
C ASP A 30 6.57 -30.63 -24.77
N VAL A 31 6.75 -29.59 -23.97
CA VAL A 31 7.11 -28.25 -24.46
C VAL A 31 8.62 -28.19 -24.63
N PRO A 32 9.15 -27.88 -25.85
CA PRO A 32 10.57 -27.63 -26.05
C PRO A 32 11.09 -26.50 -25.15
N VAL A 33 12.07 -26.82 -24.31
CA VAL A 33 12.65 -25.86 -23.37
C VAL A 33 14.11 -25.62 -23.69
N ARG A 34 14.47 -24.35 -23.90
CA ARG A 34 15.85 -23.88 -23.91
C ARG A 34 16.19 -23.33 -22.52
N ARG A 35 17.14 -23.93 -21.83
CA ARG A 35 17.65 -23.44 -20.55
C ARG A 35 18.75 -22.40 -20.79
N VAL A 36 18.69 -21.33 -20.00
CA VAL A 36 19.71 -20.28 -19.97
C VAL A 36 20.32 -20.26 -18.58
N ASP A 37 21.62 -20.46 -18.47
CA ASP A 37 22.37 -20.22 -17.23
C ASP A 37 22.55 -18.71 -17.05
N TRP A 38 21.44 -18.08 -16.62
CA TRP A 38 21.44 -16.66 -16.31
C TRP A 38 22.01 -16.44 -14.92
N ARG A 39 22.99 -15.59 -14.85
CA ARG A 39 23.51 -15.07 -13.59
C ARG A 39 23.32 -13.57 -13.59
N PRO A 40 23.05 -12.95 -12.44
CA PRO A 40 23.13 -11.50 -12.34
C PRO A 40 24.44 -11.03 -12.95
N PRO A 41 24.46 -9.93 -13.72
CA PRO A 41 25.73 -9.36 -14.15
C PRO A 41 26.62 -9.24 -12.91
N SER A 42 27.73 -9.99 -12.87
CA SER A 42 28.75 -9.68 -11.90
C SER A 42 29.21 -8.27 -12.23
N ALA A 43 28.87 -7.31 -11.38
CA ALA A 43 29.56 -6.05 -11.44
C ALA A 43 31.05 -6.39 -11.35
N ASP A 44 31.81 -5.86 -12.27
CA ASP A 44 33.26 -5.95 -12.25
C ASP A 44 33.74 -5.76 -10.81
N GLY A 45 34.69 -6.56 -10.35
CA GLY A 45 35.19 -6.80 -8.99
C GLY A 45 35.07 -5.77 -7.87
N ASP A 46 34.59 -4.56 -8.18
CA ASP A 46 34.46 -3.45 -7.24
C ASP A 46 33.26 -3.57 -6.29
N LEU A 47 32.19 -4.30 -6.63
CA LEU A 47 31.06 -4.47 -5.69
C LEU A 47 31.40 -5.33 -4.46
N ALA A 48 32.34 -6.27 -4.60
CA ALA A 48 32.81 -7.06 -3.47
C ALA A 48 33.59 -6.17 -2.45
N SER A 49 34.24 -5.11 -2.93
CA SER A 49 34.95 -4.14 -2.08
C SER A 49 34.01 -3.21 -1.30
N LEU A 50 32.76 -3.06 -1.75
CA LEU A 50 31.73 -2.30 -1.03
C LEU A 50 31.14 -3.11 0.17
N TRP A 51 31.34 -4.43 0.20
CA TRP A 51 30.92 -5.28 1.31
C TRP A 51 31.99 -5.27 2.39
N CYS A 52 31.76 -4.51 3.43
CA CYS A 52 32.70 -4.39 4.55
C CYS A 52 31.95 -4.55 5.89
N ASP A 53 32.72 -4.71 6.97
CA ASP A 53 32.18 -4.90 8.32
C ASP A 53 31.22 -3.78 8.74
N ALA A 54 31.42 -2.56 8.26
CA ALA A 54 30.55 -1.42 8.54
C ALA A 54 29.14 -1.62 7.92
N VAL A 55 29.07 -2.09 6.66
CA VAL A 55 27.81 -2.41 5.96
C VAL A 55 27.08 -3.55 6.69
N ASP A 56 27.81 -4.61 7.05
CA ASP A 56 27.22 -5.74 7.79
C ASP A 56 26.70 -5.32 9.16
N ALA A 57 27.43 -4.47 9.89
CA ALA A 57 26.98 -3.93 11.17
C ALA A 57 25.72 -3.07 11.01
N ALA A 58 25.69 -2.18 10.01
CA ALA A 58 24.55 -1.33 9.71
C ALA A 58 23.31 -2.15 9.30
N ASN A 59 23.50 -3.17 8.46
CA ASN A 59 22.42 -4.07 8.05
C ASN A 59 21.85 -4.87 9.24
N ARG A 60 22.68 -5.33 10.17
CA ARG A 60 22.20 -5.97 11.41
C ARG A 60 21.34 -5.02 12.24
N VAL A 61 21.77 -3.76 12.42
CA VAL A 61 20.97 -2.74 13.13
C VAL A 61 19.64 -2.50 12.46
N THR A 62 19.64 -2.37 11.12
CA THR A 62 18.43 -2.18 10.32
C THR A 62 17.47 -3.35 10.47
N LEU A 63 17.96 -4.58 10.34
CA LEU A 63 17.15 -5.79 10.52
C LEU A 63 16.60 -5.92 11.94
N ASP A 64 17.40 -5.63 12.96
CA ASP A 64 16.96 -5.68 14.36
C ASP A 64 15.79 -4.72 14.60
N ARG A 65 15.87 -3.48 14.10
CA ARG A 65 14.77 -2.51 14.18
C ARG A 65 13.48 -3.00 13.53
N VAL A 66 13.56 -3.65 12.37
CA VAL A 66 12.39 -4.24 11.70
C VAL A 66 11.82 -5.41 12.48
N LEU A 67 12.68 -6.34 12.93
CA LEU A 67 12.26 -7.58 13.59
C LEU A 67 11.72 -7.35 15.00
N THR A 68 12.19 -6.32 15.70
CA THR A 68 11.74 -5.96 17.05
C THR A 68 10.59 -4.97 17.08
N ALA A 69 10.18 -4.44 15.93
CA ALA A 69 9.07 -3.52 15.82
C ALA A 69 7.77 -4.13 16.38
N HIS A 70 7.07 -3.38 17.24
CA HIS A 70 5.82 -3.78 17.86
C HIS A 70 4.70 -2.81 17.47
N GLN A 71 3.91 -3.20 16.49
CA GLN A 71 2.91 -2.36 15.85
C GLN A 71 1.54 -2.54 16.52
N ILE A 72 0.95 -1.44 16.96
CA ILE A 72 -0.38 -1.37 17.54
C ILE A 72 -1.26 -0.44 16.69
N LEU A 73 -2.41 -0.90 16.25
CA LEU A 73 -3.44 -0.03 15.70
C LEU A 73 -4.11 0.68 16.86
N ILE A 74 -3.97 2.02 16.93
CA ILE A 74 -4.37 2.79 18.10
C ILE A 74 -5.58 3.69 17.86
N ASP A 75 -5.87 4.08 16.61
CA ASP A 75 -6.97 5.00 16.30
C ASP A 75 -7.31 4.99 14.80
N VAL A 76 -8.39 5.71 14.47
CA VAL A 76 -8.67 6.22 13.12
C VAL A 76 -8.99 7.71 13.24
N ARG A 77 -8.29 8.55 12.46
CA ARG A 77 -8.41 10.01 12.53
C ARG A 77 -8.44 10.63 11.13
N PRO A 78 -9.01 11.81 10.94
CA PRO A 78 -8.82 12.57 9.71
C PRO A 78 -7.32 12.77 9.40
N ALA A 79 -6.94 12.61 8.14
CA ALA A 79 -5.52 12.68 7.75
C ALA A 79 -4.88 14.04 8.12
N ILE A 80 -5.61 15.13 7.98
CA ILE A 80 -5.13 16.48 8.32
C ILE A 80 -4.73 16.64 9.79
N GLU A 81 -5.26 15.81 10.69
CA GLU A 81 -4.96 15.91 12.12
C GLU A 81 -3.70 15.15 12.52
N VAL A 82 -3.31 14.12 11.76
CA VAL A 82 -2.28 13.18 12.21
C VAL A 82 -1.16 12.94 11.20
N VAL A 83 -1.42 13.10 9.90
CA VAL A 83 -0.41 12.86 8.86
C VAL A 83 0.55 14.05 8.78
N PRO A 84 1.86 13.84 8.95
CA PRO A 84 2.84 14.92 8.91
C PRO A 84 2.79 15.71 7.60
N GLY A 85 2.70 17.04 7.69
CA GLY A 85 2.72 17.93 6.53
C GLY A 85 1.49 17.90 5.62
N MET A 86 0.40 17.24 6.05
CA MET A 86 -0.88 17.26 5.34
C MET A 86 -1.52 18.65 5.42
N THR A 87 -1.97 19.15 4.27
CA THR A 87 -2.79 20.36 4.16
C THR A 87 -4.05 20.07 3.32
N ARG A 88 -4.95 21.04 3.21
CA ARG A 88 -6.16 20.89 2.39
C ARG A 88 -5.86 20.82 0.90
N GLU A 89 -4.75 21.39 0.48
CA GLU A 89 -4.28 21.43 -0.90
C GLU A 89 -3.30 20.27 -1.22
N THR A 90 -3.06 19.38 -0.27
CA THR A 90 -2.14 18.25 -0.45
C THR A 90 -2.90 16.98 -0.83
N VAL A 91 -2.43 16.33 -1.89
CA VAL A 91 -2.82 14.96 -2.25
C VAL A 91 -1.60 14.07 -2.17
N LEU A 92 -1.60 13.12 -1.25
CA LEU A 92 -0.57 12.09 -1.18
C LEU A 92 -0.96 10.93 -2.10
N HIS A 93 0.01 10.44 -2.86
CA HIS A 93 -0.22 9.35 -3.81
C HIS A 93 0.67 8.14 -3.53
N ALA A 94 0.22 6.96 -3.95
CA ALA A 94 1.04 5.76 -3.93
C ALA A 94 2.20 5.84 -4.94
N GLY A 95 3.27 5.10 -4.68
CA GLY A 95 4.43 5.01 -5.56
C GLY A 95 5.50 6.08 -5.32
N PRO A 96 6.56 6.08 -6.15
CA PRO A 96 7.60 7.10 -6.12
C PRO A 96 7.08 8.44 -6.66
N PRO A 97 7.86 9.55 -6.51
CA PRO A 97 7.51 10.84 -7.09
C PRO A 97 7.19 10.73 -8.59
N ILE A 98 6.09 11.33 -9.02
CA ILE A 98 5.66 11.30 -10.41
C ILE A 98 4.90 12.58 -10.76
N ALA A 99 5.15 13.14 -11.94
CA ALA A 99 4.41 14.28 -12.46
C ALA A 99 3.03 13.85 -12.99
N TRP A 100 2.05 14.75 -12.92
CA TRP A 100 0.67 14.52 -13.35
C TRP A 100 0.56 13.92 -14.75
N GLU A 101 1.34 14.43 -15.69
CA GLU A 101 1.34 14.04 -17.10
C GLU A 101 1.77 12.58 -17.32
N ARG A 102 2.51 12.02 -16.37
CA ARG A 102 3.02 10.64 -16.40
C ARG A 102 2.17 9.67 -15.60
N MET A 103 1.22 10.16 -14.82
CA MET A 103 0.34 9.32 -14.01
C MET A 103 -0.56 8.45 -14.89
N SER A 104 -0.79 7.22 -14.46
CA SER A 104 -1.72 6.29 -15.12
C SER A 104 -3.18 6.77 -15.02
N GLY A 105 -4.04 6.30 -15.92
CA GLY A 105 -5.47 6.62 -15.89
C GLY A 105 -6.14 6.36 -14.53
N PRO A 106 -5.97 5.18 -13.92
CA PRO A 106 -6.50 4.91 -12.58
C PRO A 106 -6.01 5.89 -11.51
N MET A 107 -4.74 6.29 -11.56
CA MET A 107 -4.18 7.25 -10.60
C MET A 107 -4.75 8.64 -10.79
N ARG A 108 -4.86 9.12 -12.03
CA ARG A 108 -5.52 10.40 -12.33
C ARG A 108 -6.99 10.38 -11.89
N GLY A 109 -7.72 9.30 -12.20
CA GLY A 109 -9.11 9.13 -11.75
C GLY A 109 -9.23 9.12 -10.21
N GLY A 110 -8.30 8.48 -9.50
CA GLY A 110 -8.23 8.50 -8.05
C GLY A 110 -8.01 9.90 -7.48
N ILE A 111 -7.11 10.67 -8.07
CA ILE A 111 -6.84 12.06 -7.68
C ILE A 111 -8.03 12.97 -7.95
N VAL A 112 -8.60 12.90 -9.15
CA VAL A 112 -9.81 13.67 -9.50
C VAL A 112 -10.96 13.36 -8.54
N GLY A 113 -11.20 12.08 -8.27
CA GLY A 113 -12.23 11.67 -7.31
C GLY A 113 -11.94 12.15 -5.89
N ALA A 114 -10.67 12.17 -5.48
CA ALA A 114 -10.28 12.72 -4.17
C ALA A 114 -10.52 14.23 -4.08
N LEU A 115 -10.25 15.00 -5.13
CA LEU A 115 -10.56 16.43 -5.19
C LEU A 115 -12.08 16.71 -5.18
N ILE A 116 -12.88 15.88 -5.87
CA ILE A 116 -14.33 15.94 -5.80
C ILE A 116 -14.85 15.57 -4.41
N TYR A 117 -14.26 14.57 -3.78
CA TYR A 117 -14.58 14.17 -2.40
C TYR A 117 -14.33 15.29 -1.40
N GLU A 118 -13.21 16.01 -1.52
CA GLU A 118 -12.88 17.17 -0.68
C GLU A 118 -13.71 18.42 -1.00
N GLY A 119 -14.47 18.42 -2.10
CA GLY A 119 -15.26 19.56 -2.55
C GLY A 119 -14.42 20.67 -3.19
N LEU A 120 -13.20 20.35 -3.60
CA LEU A 120 -12.30 21.30 -4.31
C LEU A 120 -12.61 21.38 -5.80
N ALA A 121 -13.28 20.38 -6.36
CA ALA A 121 -13.75 20.33 -7.74
C ALA A 121 -15.12 19.62 -7.79
N THR A 122 -15.87 19.89 -8.86
CA THR A 122 -17.14 19.21 -9.13
C THR A 122 -17.09 18.36 -10.41
N THR A 123 -16.13 18.64 -11.30
CA THR A 123 -15.93 17.94 -12.56
C THR A 123 -14.47 17.53 -12.76
N TRP A 124 -14.22 16.66 -13.74
CA TRP A 124 -12.86 16.29 -14.17
C TRP A 124 -12.06 17.52 -14.60
N GLU A 125 -12.66 18.37 -15.41
CA GLU A 125 -12.01 19.54 -16.01
C GLU A 125 -11.63 20.57 -14.91
N GLU A 126 -12.45 20.72 -13.89
CA GLU A 126 -12.12 21.58 -12.74
C GLU A 126 -10.96 20.99 -11.93
N ALA A 127 -10.99 19.70 -11.65
CA ALA A 127 -9.91 19.01 -10.93
C ALA A 127 -8.59 19.11 -11.72
N GLU A 128 -8.61 18.86 -13.03
CA GLU A 128 -7.42 18.95 -13.88
C GLU A 128 -6.85 20.37 -13.95
N ARG A 129 -7.70 21.41 -14.00
CA ARG A 129 -7.25 22.83 -13.92
C ARG A 129 -6.55 23.13 -12.59
N LEU A 130 -7.10 22.65 -11.46
CA LEU A 130 -6.47 22.82 -10.15
C LEU A 130 -5.10 22.14 -10.08
N VAL A 131 -5.01 20.93 -10.61
CA VAL A 131 -3.76 20.16 -10.67
C VAL A 131 -2.71 20.87 -11.52
N THR A 132 -3.07 21.28 -12.74
CA THR A 132 -2.14 21.88 -13.71
C THR A 132 -1.76 23.31 -13.36
N SER A 133 -2.58 24.03 -12.58
CA SER A 133 -2.25 25.37 -12.06
C SER A 133 -1.21 25.37 -10.93
N GLY A 134 -0.90 24.19 -10.35
CA GLY A 134 -0.04 24.08 -9.18
C GLY A 134 -0.74 24.42 -7.85
N ALA A 135 -2.07 24.60 -7.87
CA ALA A 135 -2.84 24.84 -6.65
C ALA A 135 -2.91 23.59 -5.75
N ILE A 136 -2.70 22.41 -6.31
CA ILE A 136 -2.63 21.14 -5.59
C ILE A 136 -1.18 20.65 -5.55
N ARG A 137 -0.69 20.37 -4.35
CA ARG A 137 0.60 19.75 -4.12
C ARG A 137 0.46 18.22 -4.15
N PHE A 138 1.25 17.57 -4.97
CA PHE A 138 1.42 16.12 -4.96
C PHE A 138 2.69 15.72 -4.21
N ASP A 139 2.59 14.64 -3.40
CA ASP A 139 3.75 14.06 -2.77
C ASP A 139 3.55 12.54 -2.57
N PRO A 140 4.60 11.72 -2.63
CA PRO A 140 4.51 10.32 -2.27
C PRO A 140 4.02 10.11 -0.83
N CYS A 141 3.09 9.17 -0.64
CA CYS A 141 2.66 8.75 0.70
C CYS A 141 3.84 8.48 1.64
N HIS A 142 4.91 7.89 1.09
CA HIS A 142 6.09 7.50 1.86
C HIS A 142 6.88 8.66 2.47
N HIS A 143 6.74 9.89 1.99
CA HIS A 143 7.37 11.08 2.60
C HIS A 143 6.61 11.58 3.85
N HIS A 144 5.38 11.11 4.03
CA HIS A 144 4.47 11.54 5.10
C HIS A 144 4.10 10.39 6.05
N ALA A 145 5.00 9.43 6.26
CA ALA A 145 4.74 8.24 7.06
C ALA A 145 3.45 7.49 6.67
N THR A 146 2.98 7.69 5.45
CA THR A 146 1.71 7.15 4.94
C THR A 146 1.99 6.10 3.87
N VAL A 147 1.08 5.17 3.71
CA VAL A 147 1.14 4.15 2.67
C VAL A 147 -0.27 3.89 2.13
N GLY A 148 -0.37 3.62 0.84
CA GLY A 148 -1.63 3.28 0.18
C GLY A 148 -1.43 2.19 -0.86
N PRO A 149 -2.49 1.45 -1.22
CA PRO A 149 -2.44 0.53 -2.34
C PRO A 149 -2.17 1.27 -3.65
N MET A 150 -1.74 0.53 -4.68
CA MET A 150 -1.44 1.09 -6.01
C MET A 150 -2.59 1.96 -6.52
N ALA A 151 -2.28 3.14 -7.05
CA ALA A 151 -3.20 4.21 -7.42
C ALA A 151 -4.02 4.83 -6.26
N GLY A 152 -3.73 4.46 -5.01
CA GLY A 152 -4.34 5.08 -3.84
C GLY A 152 -3.95 6.55 -3.69
N ALA A 153 -4.91 7.35 -3.24
CA ALA A 153 -4.71 8.74 -2.85
C ALA A 153 -5.16 8.94 -1.41
N THR A 154 -4.48 9.84 -0.70
CA THR A 154 -4.87 10.28 0.65
C THR A 154 -4.97 11.80 0.67
N THR A 155 -6.10 12.33 1.13
CA THR A 155 -6.37 13.75 1.23
C THR A 155 -6.80 14.14 2.64
N ALA A 156 -6.92 15.42 2.90
CA ALA A 156 -7.05 16.04 4.21
C ALA A 156 -8.15 15.44 5.10
N SER A 157 -9.36 15.26 4.57
CA SER A 157 -10.50 14.79 5.35
C SER A 157 -10.69 13.28 5.37
N MET A 158 -9.88 12.52 4.62
CA MET A 158 -9.96 11.06 4.61
C MET A 158 -9.61 10.48 5.99
N PRO A 159 -10.43 9.53 6.50
CA PRO A 159 -10.07 8.81 7.72
C PRO A 159 -8.88 7.89 7.45
N VAL A 160 -7.86 8.01 8.27
CA VAL A 160 -6.66 7.16 8.23
C VAL A 160 -6.50 6.35 9.50
N LEU A 161 -6.15 5.09 9.33
CA LEU A 161 -5.70 4.19 10.37
C LEU A 161 -4.40 4.75 10.96
N VAL A 162 -4.29 4.78 12.28
CA VAL A 162 -3.10 5.23 13.00
C VAL A 162 -2.43 4.02 13.64
N VAL A 163 -1.29 3.63 13.10
CA VAL A 163 -0.48 2.52 13.63
C VAL A 163 0.77 3.08 14.31
N GLU A 164 0.96 2.71 15.56
CA GLU A 164 2.11 3.09 16.37
C GLU A 164 3.08 1.92 16.51
N ASN A 165 4.33 2.11 16.21
CA ASN A 165 5.40 1.20 16.57
C ASN A 165 5.90 1.54 17.98
N ARG A 166 5.47 0.79 18.97
CA ARG A 166 5.81 1.06 20.39
C ARG A 166 7.29 0.89 20.71
N THR A 167 8.02 0.11 19.91
CA THR A 167 9.46 -0.07 20.12
C THR A 167 10.25 1.19 19.74
N ALA A 168 9.89 1.82 18.61
CA ALA A 168 10.62 2.99 18.08
C ALA A 168 9.89 4.32 18.31
N GLY A 169 8.62 4.30 18.72
CA GLY A 169 7.80 5.50 18.96
C GLY A 169 7.30 6.21 17.71
N ASN A 170 7.58 5.67 16.51
CA ASN A 170 7.10 6.25 15.25
C ASN A 170 5.70 5.75 14.89
N ARG A 171 5.02 6.47 13.99
CA ARG A 171 3.68 6.15 13.51
C ARG A 171 3.66 6.02 12.01
N ALA A 172 2.70 5.23 11.52
CA ALA A 172 2.38 5.15 10.10
C ALA A 172 0.86 5.17 9.88
N TYR A 173 0.47 5.58 8.68
CA TYR A 173 -0.91 5.87 8.33
C TYR A 173 -1.31 5.20 7.02
N SER A 174 -2.57 4.82 6.92
CA SER A 174 -3.20 4.37 5.67
C SER A 174 -4.69 4.65 5.72
N THR A 175 -5.31 4.92 4.57
CA THR A 175 -6.77 5.06 4.49
C THR A 175 -7.48 3.74 4.78
N ILE A 176 -8.76 3.79 5.13
CA ILE A 176 -9.59 2.60 5.25
C ILE A 176 -9.75 1.96 3.85
N ASN A 177 -9.55 0.65 3.76
CA ASN A 177 -9.72 -0.08 2.51
C ASN A 177 -11.20 -0.16 2.11
N GLU A 178 -11.52 0.32 0.90
CA GLU A 178 -12.88 0.35 0.37
C GLU A 178 -13.42 -1.03 -0.05
N GLY A 179 -12.58 -2.05 -0.11
CA GLY A 179 -12.89 -3.35 -0.69
C GLY A 179 -12.51 -3.45 -2.17
N LEU A 180 -13.14 -4.39 -2.88
CA LEU A 180 -12.96 -4.62 -4.31
C LEU A 180 -14.07 -3.97 -5.13
N GLY A 181 -13.87 -3.92 -6.46
CA GLY A 181 -14.85 -3.44 -7.42
C GLY A 181 -14.70 -1.96 -7.75
N LYS A 182 -15.82 -1.23 -7.80
CA LYS A 182 -15.85 0.19 -8.15
C LYS A 182 -15.46 1.04 -6.94
N VAL A 183 -14.17 1.38 -6.86
CA VAL A 183 -13.54 2.08 -5.72
C VAL A 183 -12.58 3.17 -6.21
N LEU A 184 -12.35 4.20 -5.37
CA LEU A 184 -11.48 5.33 -5.70
C LEU A 184 -10.07 4.89 -6.09
N ARG A 185 -9.49 3.94 -5.38
CA ARG A 185 -8.12 3.43 -5.64
C ARG A 185 -7.95 2.74 -7.00
N TYR A 186 -9.04 2.47 -7.72
CA TYR A 186 -9.02 1.99 -9.11
C TYR A 186 -9.43 3.08 -10.10
N GLY A 187 -9.51 4.34 -9.63
CA GLY A 187 -9.83 5.50 -10.45
C GLY A 187 -11.32 5.75 -10.66
N ALA A 188 -12.19 5.08 -9.90
CA ALA A 188 -13.63 5.32 -9.95
C ALA A 188 -14.02 6.49 -9.03
N TYR A 189 -14.82 7.43 -9.55
CA TYR A 189 -15.26 8.63 -8.81
C TYR A 189 -16.72 8.99 -9.08
N ALA A 190 -17.54 8.02 -9.46
CA ALA A 190 -18.98 8.24 -9.63
C ALA A 190 -19.63 8.61 -8.27
N PRO A 191 -20.83 9.23 -8.29
CA PRO A 191 -21.48 9.73 -7.07
C PRO A 191 -21.57 8.70 -5.94
N ASP A 192 -21.88 7.45 -6.26
CA ASP A 192 -21.97 6.34 -5.29
C ASP A 192 -20.62 6.03 -4.60
N VAL A 193 -19.48 6.23 -5.30
CA VAL A 193 -18.14 6.09 -4.74
C VAL A 193 -17.85 7.26 -3.79
N ILE A 194 -18.14 8.48 -4.21
CA ILE A 194 -17.93 9.68 -3.40
C ILE A 194 -18.81 9.65 -2.14
N ASP A 195 -20.07 9.26 -2.26
CA ASP A 195 -20.99 9.15 -1.10
C ASP A 195 -20.53 8.07 -0.12
N ARG A 196 -19.97 6.96 -0.61
CA ARG A 196 -19.36 5.94 0.26
C ARG A 196 -18.12 6.49 0.99
N LEU A 197 -17.26 7.27 0.34
CA LEU A 197 -16.10 7.90 0.98
C LEU A 197 -16.52 8.93 2.03
N ARG A 198 -17.60 9.70 1.78
CA ARG A 198 -18.18 10.61 2.77
C ARG A 198 -18.73 9.83 3.97
N TRP A 199 -19.42 8.72 3.72
CA TRP A 199 -19.85 7.84 4.79
C TRP A 199 -18.67 7.26 5.60
N PHE A 200 -17.55 6.95 4.96
CA PHE A 200 -16.32 6.55 5.67
C PHE A 200 -15.81 7.69 6.55
N ARG A 201 -15.82 8.93 6.07
CA ARG A 201 -15.42 10.10 6.85
C ARG A 201 -16.34 10.35 8.05
N ASP A 202 -17.64 10.30 7.81
CA ASP A 202 -18.63 10.80 8.76
C ASP A 202 -19.09 9.72 9.76
N VAL A 203 -18.96 8.42 9.42
CA VAL A 203 -19.48 7.32 10.22
C VAL A 203 -18.45 6.22 10.48
N VAL A 204 -17.88 5.60 9.43
CA VAL A 204 -17.02 4.42 9.62
C VAL A 204 -15.71 4.78 10.34
N GLY A 205 -15.06 5.85 9.93
CA GLY A 205 -13.81 6.32 10.55
C GLY A 205 -14.00 6.62 12.05
N PRO A 206 -14.95 7.48 12.44
CA PRO A 206 -15.26 7.74 13.84
C PRO A 206 -15.63 6.46 14.63
N ALA A 207 -16.44 5.58 14.05
CA ALA A 207 -16.86 4.33 14.71
C ALA A 207 -15.67 3.39 14.94
N PHE A 208 -14.80 3.21 13.94
CA PHE A 208 -13.60 2.39 14.09
C PHE A 208 -12.63 3.00 15.07
N GLY A 209 -12.39 4.32 14.99
CA GLY A 209 -11.51 5.01 15.92
C GLY A 209 -11.94 4.84 17.37
N GLU A 210 -13.22 5.06 17.65
CA GLU A 210 -13.75 4.88 19.01
C GLU A 210 -13.68 3.41 19.46
N ALA A 211 -14.06 2.46 18.61
CA ALA A 211 -13.95 1.04 18.93
C ALA A 211 -12.51 0.62 19.24
N ILE A 212 -11.53 1.07 18.43
CA ILE A 212 -10.11 0.80 18.66
C ILE A 212 -9.63 1.39 19.99
N ARG A 213 -10.01 2.62 20.31
CA ARG A 213 -9.64 3.23 21.60
C ARG A 213 -10.23 2.47 22.79
N ARG A 214 -11.47 1.99 22.69
CA ARG A 214 -12.13 1.19 23.75
C ARG A 214 -11.45 -0.16 23.98
N THR A 215 -10.91 -0.80 22.94
CA THR A 215 -10.11 -2.03 23.10
C THR A 215 -8.73 -1.79 23.72
N GLY A 216 -8.28 -0.53 23.86
CA GLY A 216 -6.92 -0.19 24.24
C GLY A 216 -5.88 -0.36 23.11
N GLY A 217 -6.35 -0.54 21.88
CA GLY A 217 -5.57 -0.80 20.67
C GLY A 217 -5.54 -2.27 20.28
N VAL A 218 -5.17 -2.54 19.02
CA VAL A 218 -5.07 -3.90 18.47
C VAL A 218 -3.62 -4.23 18.19
N ASP A 219 -3.11 -5.29 18.81
CA ASP A 219 -1.75 -5.81 18.56
C ASP A 219 -1.71 -6.46 17.17
N LEU A 220 -1.10 -5.74 16.22
CA LEU A 220 -1.05 -6.16 14.83
C LEU A 220 -0.04 -7.28 14.61
N ARG A 221 1.04 -7.35 15.38
CA ARG A 221 2.01 -8.43 15.27
C ARG A 221 1.40 -9.77 15.67
N ALA A 222 0.66 -9.79 16.79
CA ALA A 222 -0.06 -10.99 17.24
C ALA A 222 -1.16 -11.38 16.25
N LEU A 223 -1.93 -10.42 15.73
CA LEU A 223 -3.01 -10.65 14.77
C LEU A 223 -2.48 -11.21 13.46
N ILE A 224 -1.40 -10.61 12.89
CA ILE A 224 -0.76 -11.08 11.67
C ILE A 224 -0.23 -12.50 11.86
N GLY A 225 0.42 -12.80 13.00
CA GLY A 225 0.91 -14.14 13.30
C GLY A 225 -0.21 -15.19 13.30
N GLN A 226 -1.37 -14.88 13.87
CA GLN A 226 -2.54 -15.75 13.82
C GLN A 226 -3.10 -15.91 12.40
N ALA A 227 -3.21 -14.81 11.65
CA ALA A 227 -3.72 -14.82 10.28
C ALA A 227 -2.83 -15.68 9.36
N VAL A 228 -1.51 -15.58 9.49
CA VAL A 228 -0.55 -16.41 8.74
C VAL A 228 -0.74 -17.89 9.06
N GLN A 229 -0.96 -18.27 10.31
CA GLN A 229 -1.28 -19.67 10.69
C GLN A 229 -2.60 -20.14 10.11
N MET A 230 -3.55 -19.23 9.83
CA MET A 230 -4.83 -19.53 9.19
C MET A 230 -4.75 -19.52 7.65
N GLY A 231 -3.57 -19.28 7.07
CA GLY A 231 -3.33 -19.32 5.62
C GLY A 231 -3.43 -17.99 4.88
N ASP A 232 -3.53 -16.86 5.60
CA ASP A 232 -3.40 -15.51 5.01
C ASP A 232 -1.93 -15.10 4.96
N GLU A 233 -1.53 -14.43 3.87
CA GLU A 233 -0.25 -13.73 3.81
C GLU A 233 -0.39 -12.20 4.01
N CYS A 234 -1.59 -11.74 4.36
CA CYS A 234 -1.94 -10.36 4.70
C CYS A 234 -1.67 -9.32 3.60
N HIS A 235 -1.61 -9.77 2.34
CA HIS A 235 -1.48 -8.90 1.15
C HIS A 235 -2.55 -9.23 0.10
N ASN A 236 -2.43 -10.35 -0.63
CA ASN A 236 -3.48 -10.79 -1.55
C ASN A 236 -4.61 -11.55 -0.84
N ARG A 237 -4.28 -12.25 0.25
CA ARG A 237 -5.22 -12.96 1.11
C ARG A 237 -5.26 -12.24 2.45
N ASN A 238 -6.43 -11.72 2.78
CA ASN A 238 -6.65 -10.93 4.00
C ASN A 238 -7.94 -11.37 4.74
N ARG A 239 -8.56 -12.46 4.32
CA ARG A 239 -9.84 -12.91 4.87
C ARG A 239 -9.75 -13.24 6.35
N ALA A 240 -8.74 -14.03 6.75
CA ALA A 240 -8.55 -14.38 8.14
C ALA A 240 -8.15 -13.16 8.98
N ALA A 241 -7.21 -12.34 8.49
CA ALA A 241 -6.79 -11.13 9.17
C ALA A 241 -7.96 -10.12 9.34
N SER A 242 -8.79 -9.94 8.30
CA SER A 242 -9.99 -9.10 8.39
C SER A 242 -10.98 -9.64 9.41
N ALA A 243 -11.22 -10.96 9.42
CA ALA A 243 -12.12 -11.59 10.41
C ALA A 243 -11.62 -11.44 11.84
N LEU A 244 -10.31 -11.61 12.09
CA LEU A 244 -9.70 -11.40 13.40
C LEU A 244 -9.82 -9.94 13.87
N LEU A 245 -9.59 -8.98 12.98
CA LEU A 245 -9.77 -7.56 13.29
C LEU A 245 -11.21 -7.25 13.63
N ILE A 246 -12.17 -7.75 12.84
CA ILE A 246 -13.60 -7.55 13.10
C ILE A 246 -14.00 -8.20 14.43
N LYS A 247 -13.52 -9.42 14.70
CA LYS A 247 -13.78 -10.08 16.00
C LYS A 247 -13.34 -9.22 17.17
N ALA A 248 -12.23 -8.50 17.05
CA ALA A 248 -11.75 -7.59 18.10
C ALA A 248 -12.64 -6.33 18.24
N LEU A 249 -13.13 -5.77 17.12
CA LEU A 249 -13.81 -4.48 17.10
C LEU A 249 -15.34 -4.57 17.19
N ALA A 250 -15.94 -5.68 16.74
CA ALA A 250 -17.41 -5.80 16.63
C ALA A 250 -18.16 -5.58 17.95
N PRO A 251 -17.72 -6.11 19.11
CA PRO A 251 -18.39 -5.84 20.38
C PRO A 251 -18.44 -4.35 20.71
N GLU A 252 -17.32 -3.65 20.49
CA GLU A 252 -17.22 -2.22 20.77
C GLU A 252 -18.08 -1.39 19.80
N ILE A 253 -18.06 -1.73 18.50
CA ILE A 253 -18.90 -1.07 17.48
C ILE A 253 -20.40 -1.27 17.85
N ALA A 254 -20.78 -2.46 18.27
CA ALA A 254 -22.16 -2.74 18.70
C ALA A 254 -22.61 -1.92 19.91
N ALA A 255 -21.67 -1.55 20.78
CA ALA A 255 -21.89 -0.76 21.99
C ALA A 255 -21.77 0.76 21.78
N LEU A 256 -21.49 1.24 20.56
CA LEU A 256 -21.39 2.67 20.27
C LEU A 256 -22.76 3.36 20.37
N ASP A 257 -22.73 4.62 20.79
CA ASP A 257 -23.90 5.51 20.74
C ASP A 257 -24.14 6.03 19.32
N LEU A 258 -24.60 5.14 18.46
CA LEU A 258 -24.98 5.38 17.07
C LEU A 258 -26.36 4.79 16.82
N PRO A 259 -27.11 5.27 15.83
CA PRO A 259 -28.36 4.60 15.40
C PRO A 259 -28.11 3.11 15.10
N ALA A 260 -29.03 2.25 15.50
CA ALA A 260 -28.90 0.79 15.32
C ALA A 260 -28.66 0.41 13.82
N SER A 261 -29.31 1.14 12.90
CA SER A 261 -29.12 1.00 11.46
C SER A 261 -27.66 1.27 11.02
N GLU A 262 -27.05 2.33 11.57
CA GLU A 262 -25.66 2.66 11.25
C GLU A 262 -24.68 1.66 11.85
N ARG A 263 -24.87 1.23 13.11
CA ARG A 263 -24.05 0.14 13.69
C ARG A 263 -24.11 -1.12 12.83
N SER A 264 -25.32 -1.53 12.43
CA SER A 264 -25.51 -2.69 11.56
C SER A 264 -24.83 -2.51 10.21
N ARG A 265 -24.91 -1.31 9.62
CA ARG A 265 -24.27 -0.99 8.33
C ARG A 265 -22.75 -1.01 8.42
N VAL A 266 -22.17 -0.46 9.48
CA VAL A 266 -20.71 -0.49 9.72
C VAL A 266 -20.23 -1.93 9.91
N LEU A 267 -20.92 -2.74 10.69
CA LEU A 267 -20.58 -4.16 10.90
C LEU A 267 -20.73 -4.97 9.61
N ALA A 268 -21.78 -4.73 8.82
CA ALA A 268 -21.99 -5.40 7.54
C ALA A 268 -20.89 -5.05 6.53
N PHE A 269 -20.50 -3.78 6.46
CA PHE A 269 -19.37 -3.35 5.63
C PHE A 269 -18.09 -4.07 6.06
N ALA A 270 -17.78 -4.04 7.34
CA ALA A 270 -16.57 -4.69 7.86
C ALA A 270 -16.56 -6.19 7.55
N ALA A 271 -17.67 -6.89 7.83
CA ALA A 271 -17.79 -8.33 7.63
C ALA A 271 -17.72 -8.76 6.16
N SER A 272 -18.21 -7.92 5.23
CA SER A 272 -18.18 -8.22 3.79
C SER A 272 -16.87 -7.84 3.11
N ASN A 273 -16.02 -7.03 3.74
CA ASN A 273 -14.79 -6.55 3.16
C ASN A 273 -13.60 -7.48 3.48
N GLU A 274 -13.41 -8.50 2.67
CA GLU A 274 -12.30 -9.45 2.82
C GLU A 274 -10.90 -8.82 2.71
N HIS A 275 -10.80 -7.58 2.19
CA HIS A 275 -9.57 -6.81 2.05
C HIS A 275 -9.44 -5.69 3.10
N LEU A 276 -10.31 -5.64 4.12
CA LEU A 276 -10.27 -4.60 5.15
C LEU A 276 -8.88 -4.50 5.81
N PHE A 277 -8.26 -5.64 6.10
CA PHE A 277 -6.96 -5.70 6.77
C PHE A 277 -5.79 -5.27 5.88
N LEU A 278 -5.91 -5.27 4.56
CA LEU A 278 -4.79 -4.93 3.65
C LEU A 278 -4.10 -3.61 4.05
N ASN A 279 -4.88 -2.55 4.21
CA ASN A 279 -4.33 -1.24 4.54
C ASN A 279 -3.80 -1.16 5.98
N VAL A 280 -4.38 -1.93 6.90
CA VAL A 280 -3.87 -2.08 8.28
C VAL A 280 -2.49 -2.74 8.27
N GLY A 281 -2.35 -3.85 7.54
CA GLY A 281 -1.08 -4.57 7.36
C GLY A 281 -0.03 -3.71 6.68
N MET A 282 -0.40 -2.96 5.64
CA MET A 282 0.50 -2.01 4.97
C MET A 282 1.01 -0.93 5.94
N ALA A 283 0.14 -0.35 6.77
CA ALA A 283 0.55 0.64 7.78
C ALA A 283 1.45 0.02 8.86
N ALA A 284 1.19 -1.22 9.27
CA ALA A 284 2.05 -1.94 10.20
C ALA A 284 3.45 -2.17 9.63
N CYS A 285 3.55 -2.65 8.38
CA CYS A 285 4.83 -2.79 7.69
C CYS A 285 5.54 -1.44 7.52
N LYS A 286 4.80 -0.39 7.16
CA LYS A 286 5.34 0.97 7.01
C LYS A 286 5.95 1.46 8.32
N ALA A 287 5.27 1.30 9.46
CA ALA A 287 5.78 1.69 10.77
C ALA A 287 7.08 0.96 11.14
N ALA A 288 7.18 -0.34 10.82
CA ALA A 288 8.41 -1.11 11.05
C ALA A 288 9.55 -0.66 10.13
N MET A 289 9.29 -0.51 8.83
CA MET A 289 10.31 -0.15 7.85
C MET A 289 10.82 1.28 8.04
N ASP A 290 9.95 2.22 8.41
CA ASP A 290 10.36 3.60 8.69
C ASP A 290 11.25 3.72 9.91
N SER A 291 11.08 2.86 10.92
CA SER A 291 11.99 2.81 12.09
C SER A 291 13.41 2.38 11.73
N ALA A 292 13.55 1.66 10.62
CA ALA A 292 14.81 1.16 10.09
C ALA A 292 15.43 2.08 9.03
N HIS A 293 14.73 3.16 8.65
CA HIS A 293 15.24 4.15 7.71
C HIS A 293 16.27 5.07 8.37
N GLY A 294 17.27 5.54 7.59
CA GLY A 294 18.30 6.46 8.07
C GLY A 294 19.46 5.82 8.83
N VAL A 295 19.61 4.50 8.80
CA VAL A 295 20.80 3.83 9.34
C VAL A 295 21.93 3.98 8.33
N ALA A 296 22.94 4.81 8.63
CA ALA A 296 24.09 5.04 7.75
C ALA A 296 24.74 3.71 7.33
N ASP A 297 25.23 3.62 6.13
CA ASP A 297 25.86 2.45 5.52
C ASP A 297 24.93 1.22 5.31
N SER A 298 23.67 1.29 5.71
CA SER A 298 22.73 0.20 5.45
C SER A 298 22.37 0.13 3.98
N THR A 299 22.48 -1.06 3.40
CA THR A 299 22.08 -1.37 2.02
C THR A 299 20.68 -1.99 1.91
N ILE A 300 19.98 -2.12 3.04
CA ILE A 300 18.64 -2.71 3.07
C ILE A 300 17.63 -1.78 2.41
N VAL A 301 16.82 -2.33 1.51
CA VAL A 301 15.71 -1.61 0.89
C VAL A 301 14.58 -1.46 1.92
N THR A 302 14.34 -0.23 2.36
CA THR A 302 13.31 0.10 3.34
C THR A 302 11.97 0.50 2.72
N THR A 303 11.96 0.78 1.42
CA THR A 303 10.72 1.10 0.68
C THR A 303 10.78 0.51 -0.71
N MET A 304 9.72 -0.19 -1.09
CA MET A 304 9.41 -0.57 -2.47
C MET A 304 8.03 -0.01 -2.82
N ALA A 305 7.93 0.76 -3.88
CA ALA A 305 6.69 1.41 -4.25
C ALA A 305 6.47 1.41 -5.75
N ARG A 306 5.20 1.33 -6.16
CA ARG A 306 4.78 1.33 -7.55
C ARG A 306 3.51 2.15 -7.72
N ASN A 307 3.43 2.90 -8.83
CA ASN A 307 2.24 3.70 -9.18
C ASN A 307 1.58 3.31 -10.51
N GLY A 308 1.91 2.16 -11.05
CA GLY A 308 1.40 1.66 -12.32
C GLY A 308 2.34 1.91 -13.50
N THR A 309 3.03 3.04 -13.56
CA THR A 309 3.99 3.40 -14.64
C THR A 309 5.43 3.38 -14.18
N GLU A 310 5.67 3.64 -12.91
CA GLU A 310 7.00 3.67 -12.32
C GLU A 310 7.10 2.74 -11.12
N PHE A 311 8.28 2.20 -10.96
CA PHE A 311 8.73 1.48 -9.77
C PHE A 311 9.84 2.28 -9.10
N GLY A 312 9.84 2.32 -7.79
CA GLY A 312 10.88 3.00 -7.02
C GLY A 312 11.24 2.26 -5.75
N ILE A 313 12.49 2.41 -5.34
CA ILE A 313 13.01 1.93 -4.06
C ILE A 313 13.68 3.06 -3.29
N ARG A 314 13.69 2.93 -1.97
CA ARG A 314 14.56 3.72 -1.06
C ARG A 314 15.41 2.75 -0.27
N VAL A 315 16.67 3.10 -0.10
CA VAL A 315 17.66 2.30 0.63
C VAL A 315 17.92 2.95 1.99
N GLY A 316 17.94 2.18 3.04
CA GLY A 316 18.00 2.65 4.43
C GLY A 316 19.13 3.65 4.72
N GLY A 317 20.33 3.40 4.20
CA GLY A 317 21.50 4.25 4.40
C GLY A 317 21.56 5.51 3.52
N LEU A 318 20.64 5.68 2.56
CA LEU A 318 20.68 6.77 1.58
C LEU A 318 19.58 7.83 1.78
N GLY A 319 18.94 7.83 2.94
CA GLY A 319 17.91 8.81 3.31
C GLY A 319 16.70 8.76 2.36
N ASP A 320 16.11 9.93 2.05
CA ASP A 320 14.88 10.03 1.27
C ASP A 320 15.07 9.90 -0.25
N ARG A 321 16.27 9.55 -0.69
CA ARG A 321 16.59 9.40 -2.12
C ARG A 321 15.82 8.23 -2.73
N TRP A 322 15.10 8.51 -3.81
CA TRP A 322 14.46 7.50 -4.64
C TRP A 322 15.37 7.04 -5.78
N PHE A 323 15.38 5.73 -6.00
CA PHE A 323 15.90 5.11 -7.21
C PHE A 323 14.71 4.60 -7.99
N THR A 324 14.42 5.22 -9.14
CA THR A 324 13.22 4.97 -9.92
C THR A 324 13.55 4.41 -11.30
N GLY A 325 12.64 3.61 -11.83
CA GLY A 325 12.68 3.09 -13.18
C GLY A 325 11.27 2.78 -13.69
N PRO A 326 11.13 2.52 -15.01
CA PRO A 326 9.84 2.15 -15.56
C PRO A 326 9.38 0.81 -14.97
N ALA A 327 8.08 0.72 -14.68
CA ALA A 327 7.47 -0.55 -14.31
C ALA A 327 7.42 -1.46 -15.56
N LEU A 328 7.87 -2.70 -15.43
CA LEU A 328 7.94 -3.66 -16.54
C LEU A 328 6.56 -4.06 -17.10
N ASN A 329 5.48 -3.70 -16.41
CA ASN A 329 4.11 -3.93 -16.88
C ASN A 329 3.25 -2.69 -16.63
N PRO A 330 3.37 -1.64 -17.48
CA PRO A 330 2.65 -0.40 -17.30
C PRO A 330 1.15 -0.49 -17.58
N GLY A 331 0.65 -1.59 -18.12
CA GLY A 331 -0.72 -1.76 -18.57
C GLY A 331 -1.71 -2.31 -17.53
N LYS A 332 -1.35 -2.32 -16.26
CA LYS A 332 -2.29 -2.67 -15.18
C LYS A 332 -2.63 -1.48 -14.34
#